data_edf15ce8c71d6f17165aff16ca13f782
#
_entry.id   edf15ce8c71d6f17165aff16ca13f782
#
_cell.length_a   1.000
_cell.length_b   1.000
_cell.length_c   1.000
_cell.angle_alpha   90.00
_cell.angle_beta   90.00
_cell.angle_gamma   90.00
#
_symmetry.space_group_name_H-M   'P 1'
#
loop_
_entity.id
_entity.type
_entity.pdbx_description
1 polymer ?
#
loop_
_entity_poly.entity_id
_entity_poly.type
_entity_poly.pdbx_seq_one_letter_code
_entity_poly.pdbx_strand_id
1 'polypeptide(L)'
;MQMIQKKNKKRVNVMILGVGTDLVEIDRMRKACEKEHFVSRTFTEAESRQAGGSASKLAGSFAVKEAVAKVFGTGFRTFMPGDIEVLRDELGKPYVRLYGGALEQFEKMGMEQIHVSISNTNGLAMAFAVGEGKGSQEK
;
A
#
# COMPACT_ATOMS: atom_id res chain seq x y z
N MET A 1 -22.99 24.02 -10.14
CA MET A 1 -22.37 23.51 -10.35
C MET A 1 -22.35 22.36 -10.94
N GLN A 2 -22.10 21.78 -11.53
CA GLN A 2 -22.13 20.80 -12.03
C GLN A 2 -21.87 20.55 -13.24
N MET A 3 -21.62 20.99 -14.00
CA MET A 3 -21.40 20.79 -15.20
C MET A 3 -20.18 20.34 -15.59
N ILE A 4 -19.38 19.88 -14.84
CA ILE A 4 -18.15 19.52 -15.17
C ILE A 4 -18.02 18.36 -15.98
N GLN A 5 -18.79 17.42 -15.84
CA GLN A 5 -18.57 16.28 -16.53
C GLN A 5 -19.00 16.25 -17.87
N LYS A 6 -19.68 17.08 -18.35
CA LYS A 6 -20.12 16.97 -19.60
C LYS A 6 -19.16 16.97 -20.62
N LYS A 7 -18.05 17.41 -20.47
CA LYS A 7 -17.16 17.43 -21.49
C LYS A 7 -16.41 16.28 -21.68
N ASN A 8 -16.49 15.27 -20.98
CA ASN A 8 -15.62 14.18 -21.10
C ASN A 8 -16.13 13.02 -21.81
N LYS A 9 -16.49 13.17 -23.03
CA LYS A 9 -16.91 12.08 -23.75
C LYS A 9 -15.87 11.10 -24.01
N LYS A 10 -14.64 11.46 -24.10
CA LYS A 10 -13.61 10.52 -24.36
C LYS A 10 -12.94 10.05 -23.13
N ARG A 11 -13.46 10.34 -22.00
CA ARG A 11 -12.82 9.94 -20.79
C ARG A 11 -12.80 8.44 -20.66
N VAL A 12 -11.68 7.90 -20.24
CA VAL A 12 -11.55 6.50 -20.02
C VAL A 12 -12.29 6.12 -18.78
N ASN A 13 -12.93 4.99 -18.76
CA ASN A 13 -13.63 4.54 -17.60
C ASN A 13 -12.68 3.96 -16.60
N VAL A 14 -12.49 4.67 -15.52
CA VAL A 14 -11.65 4.22 -14.42
C VAL A 14 -12.56 4.01 -13.24
N MET A 15 -12.43 2.90 -12.56
CA MET A 15 -13.28 2.59 -11.43
C MET A 15 -12.46 2.09 -10.27
N ILE A 16 -13.05 2.07 -9.10
CA ILE A 16 -12.40 1.54 -7.93
C ILE A 16 -12.47 0.04 -8.01
N LEU A 17 -11.32 -0.60 -7.95
CA LEU A 17 -11.23 -2.04 -8.07
C LEU A 17 -11.04 -2.74 -6.74
N GLY A 18 -10.69 -2.01 -5.70
CA GLY A 18 -10.57 -2.60 -4.37
C GLY A 18 -10.19 -1.58 -3.34
N VAL A 19 -10.52 -1.85 -2.10
CA VAL A 19 -10.13 -1.00 -0.98
C VAL A 19 -9.57 -1.90 0.11
N GLY A 20 -8.73 -1.36 0.96
CA GLY A 20 -8.17 -2.11 2.06
C GLY A 20 -7.84 -1.18 3.21
N THR A 21 -7.94 -1.70 4.41
CA THR A 21 -7.53 -0.99 5.60
C THR A 21 -6.79 -1.94 6.50
N ASP A 22 -5.95 -1.40 7.35
CA ASP A 22 -5.27 -2.22 8.33
C ASP A 22 -4.91 -1.38 9.55
N LEU A 23 -4.77 -2.04 10.68
CA LEU A 23 -4.49 -1.39 11.94
C LEU A 23 -3.37 -2.17 12.61
N VAL A 24 -2.31 -1.50 13.00
CA VAL A 24 -1.12 -2.14 13.54
C VAL A 24 -0.78 -1.52 14.88
N GLU A 25 -0.55 -2.35 15.89
CA GLU A 25 -0.09 -1.87 17.18
C GLU A 25 1.40 -1.57 17.07
N ILE A 26 1.78 -0.35 17.40
CA ILE A 26 3.17 0.09 17.25
C ILE A 26 4.10 -0.72 18.15
N ASP A 27 3.66 -1.06 19.36
CA ASP A 27 4.49 -1.85 20.25
C ASP A 27 4.75 -3.24 19.71
N ARG A 28 3.78 -3.85 19.05
CA ARG A 28 3.99 -5.15 18.44
C ARG A 28 4.99 -5.05 17.31
N MET A 29 4.93 -3.98 16.55
CA MET A 29 5.89 -3.77 15.47
C MET A 29 7.29 -3.57 16.04
N ARG A 30 7.39 -2.82 17.14
CA ARG A 30 8.69 -2.60 17.76
C ARG A 30 9.31 -3.92 18.19
N LYS A 31 8.51 -4.81 18.78
CA LYS A 31 9.03 -6.09 19.21
C LYS A 31 9.37 -6.98 18.02
N ALA A 32 8.55 -6.97 16.98
CA ALA A 32 8.81 -7.80 15.81
C ALA A 32 10.12 -7.38 15.17
N CYS A 33 10.41 -6.10 15.14
CA CYS A 33 11.61 -5.59 14.51
C CYS A 33 12.89 -5.88 15.28
N GLU A 34 12.77 -6.46 16.48
CA GLU A 34 13.95 -6.89 17.17
C GLU A 34 14.54 -8.11 16.48
N LYS A 35 13.78 -8.79 15.64
CA LYS A 35 14.26 -9.93 14.91
C LYS A 35 14.71 -9.50 13.54
N GLU A 36 15.98 -9.64 13.28
CA GLU A 36 16.56 -9.21 12.04
C GLU A 36 15.92 -9.90 10.85
N HIS A 37 15.60 -11.15 10.97
CA HIS A 37 14.97 -11.89 9.88
C HIS A 37 13.58 -11.32 9.54
N PHE A 38 12.83 -10.88 10.54
CA PHE A 38 11.53 -10.27 10.27
C PHE A 38 11.72 -9.00 9.48
N VAL A 39 12.67 -8.16 9.87
CA VAL A 39 12.90 -6.89 9.20
C VAL A 39 13.33 -7.12 7.76
N SER A 40 14.27 -8.03 7.55
CA SER A 40 14.83 -8.20 6.22
C SER A 40 13.82 -8.78 5.21
N ARG A 41 12.88 -9.58 5.67
CA ARG A 41 11.92 -10.13 4.72
C ARG A 41 10.67 -9.27 4.61
N THR A 42 10.49 -8.30 5.49
CA THR A 42 9.28 -7.48 5.50
C THR A 42 9.51 -6.12 4.87
N PHE A 43 10.66 -5.52 5.13
CA PHE A 43 10.94 -4.16 4.68
C PHE A 43 12.13 -4.13 3.74
N THR A 44 12.07 -3.26 2.75
CA THR A 44 13.20 -3.06 1.86
C THR A 44 14.22 -2.18 2.57
N GLU A 45 15.42 -2.12 2.02
CA GLU A 45 16.45 -1.30 2.59
C GLU A 45 16.05 0.15 2.57
N ALA A 46 15.39 0.60 1.51
CA ALA A 46 14.96 1.98 1.41
C ALA A 46 13.92 2.31 2.48
N GLU A 47 13.01 1.37 2.76
CA GLU A 47 12.02 1.58 3.80
C GLU A 47 12.69 1.68 5.18
N SER A 48 13.64 0.80 5.45
CA SER A 48 14.33 0.84 6.72
C SER A 48 15.13 2.12 6.88
N ARG A 49 15.73 2.58 5.79
CA ARG A 49 16.50 3.81 5.82
C ARG A 49 15.61 5.01 6.06
N GLN A 50 14.48 5.09 5.40
CA GLN A 50 13.56 6.20 5.62
C GLN A 50 12.98 6.20 7.03
N ALA A 51 12.76 5.02 7.61
CA ALA A 51 12.17 4.94 8.93
C ALA A 51 13.15 5.39 10.00
N GLY A 52 14.44 5.19 9.78
CA GLY A 52 15.45 5.66 10.72
C GLY A 52 15.26 5.09 12.11
N GLY A 53 14.80 3.87 12.25
CA GLY A 53 14.59 3.27 13.56
C GLY A 53 13.24 3.55 14.19
N SER A 54 12.38 4.29 13.53
CA SER A 54 11.09 4.64 14.12
C SER A 54 10.10 3.50 13.97
N ALA A 55 9.69 2.91 15.10
CA ALA A 55 8.70 1.84 15.10
C ALA A 55 7.36 2.35 14.55
N SER A 56 7.04 3.61 14.81
CA SER A 56 5.80 4.20 14.32
C SER A 56 5.80 4.26 12.80
N LYS A 57 6.93 4.66 12.18
CA LYS A 57 7.01 4.71 10.75
C LYS A 57 6.96 3.32 10.13
N LEU A 58 7.63 2.35 10.74
CA LEU A 58 7.60 0.99 10.23
C LEU A 58 6.21 0.38 10.39
N ALA A 59 5.51 0.70 11.47
CA ALA A 59 4.15 0.21 11.66
C ALA A 59 3.22 0.78 10.59
N GLY A 60 3.38 2.06 10.26
CA GLY A 60 2.58 2.67 9.21
C GLY A 60 2.86 2.03 7.85
N SER A 61 4.12 1.77 7.55
CA SER A 61 4.48 1.13 6.30
C SER A 61 3.93 -0.29 6.24
N PHE A 62 4.00 -1.02 7.35
CA PHE A 62 3.48 -2.37 7.39
C PHE A 62 1.96 -2.35 7.20
N ALA A 63 1.28 -1.39 7.82
CA ALA A 63 -0.17 -1.26 7.66
C ALA A 63 -0.54 -1.01 6.20
N VAL A 64 0.26 -0.24 5.47
CA VAL A 64 0.02 -0.02 4.05
C VAL A 64 0.19 -1.31 3.27
N LYS A 65 1.22 -2.09 3.57
CA LYS A 65 1.44 -3.35 2.87
C LYS A 65 0.24 -4.27 3.04
N GLU A 66 -0.29 -4.35 4.26
CA GLU A 66 -1.45 -5.18 4.53
C GLU A 66 -2.70 -4.62 3.85
N ALA A 67 -2.87 -3.31 3.87
CA ALA A 67 -4.03 -2.69 3.23
C ALA A 67 -4.00 -2.94 1.72
N VAL A 68 -2.83 -2.84 1.09
CA VAL A 68 -2.70 -3.08 -0.34
C VAL A 68 -2.97 -4.56 -0.65
N ALA A 69 -2.51 -5.47 0.21
CA ALA A 69 -2.81 -6.88 0.02
C ALA A 69 -4.32 -7.11 0.04
N LYS A 70 -5.05 -6.35 0.86
CA LYS A 70 -6.51 -6.46 0.88
C LYS A 70 -7.14 -5.87 -0.37
N VAL A 71 -6.53 -4.83 -0.94
CA VAL A 71 -7.01 -4.30 -2.22
C VAL A 71 -6.94 -5.41 -3.26
N PHE A 72 -5.86 -6.19 -3.28
CA PHE A 72 -5.73 -7.28 -4.23
C PHE A 72 -6.67 -8.45 -3.89
N GLY A 73 -7.06 -8.57 -2.64
CA GLY A 73 -7.98 -9.62 -2.22
C GLY A 73 -7.36 -10.99 -2.05
N THR A 74 -6.04 -11.09 -2.19
CA THR A 74 -5.38 -12.39 -2.12
C THR A 74 -4.56 -12.57 -0.86
N GLY A 75 -4.31 -11.52 -0.09
CA GLY A 75 -3.36 -11.59 1.01
C GLY A 75 -1.98 -11.80 0.42
N PHE A 76 -1.06 -12.31 1.22
CA PHE A 76 0.31 -12.50 0.77
C PHE A 76 0.53 -13.92 0.25
N ARG A 77 -0.31 -14.35 -0.66
CA ARG A 77 -0.17 -15.70 -1.20
C ARG A 77 0.79 -15.80 -2.36
N THR A 78 0.81 -14.79 -3.21
CA THR A 78 1.62 -14.84 -4.40
C THR A 78 2.75 -13.83 -4.39
N PHE A 79 2.93 -13.10 -3.29
CA PHE A 79 3.98 -12.12 -3.20
C PHE A 79 4.37 -11.93 -1.74
N MET A 80 5.49 -11.25 -1.52
CA MET A 80 6.01 -11.01 -0.19
C MET A 80 5.72 -9.57 0.22
N PRO A 81 5.73 -9.27 1.52
CA PRO A 81 5.55 -7.88 1.94
C PRO A 81 6.56 -6.93 1.33
N GLY A 82 7.78 -7.40 1.09
CA GLY A 82 8.80 -6.56 0.46
C GLY A 82 8.48 -6.17 -0.96
N ASP A 83 7.56 -6.87 -1.63
CA ASP A 83 7.17 -6.53 -2.98
C ASP A 83 6.26 -5.30 -3.02
N ILE A 84 5.77 -4.86 -1.87
CA ILE A 84 4.99 -3.62 -1.77
C ILE A 84 5.86 -2.66 -0.97
N GLU A 85 6.61 -1.83 -1.67
CA GLU A 85 7.52 -0.91 -1.01
C GLU A 85 6.81 0.40 -0.71
N VAL A 86 6.85 0.83 0.54
CA VAL A 86 6.13 2.02 0.99
C VAL A 86 7.14 3.10 1.31
N LEU A 87 7.15 4.15 0.52
CA LEU A 87 8.09 5.24 0.72
C LEU A 87 7.29 6.51 0.95
N ARG A 88 7.96 7.55 1.44
CA ARG A 88 7.32 8.83 1.67
C ARG A 88 8.06 9.89 0.88
N ASP A 89 7.32 10.81 0.33
CA ASP A 89 7.93 11.88 -0.46
C ASP A 89 8.47 12.96 0.48
N GLU A 90 8.91 14.07 -0.07
CA GLU A 90 9.52 15.13 0.70
C GLU A 90 8.58 15.73 1.72
N LEU A 91 7.30 15.68 1.49
CA LEU A 91 6.33 16.23 2.40
C LEU A 91 5.79 15.16 3.35
N GLY A 92 6.30 13.96 3.28
CA GLY A 92 5.87 12.87 4.15
C GLY A 92 4.69 12.08 3.62
N LYS A 93 4.25 12.35 2.41
CA LYS A 93 3.10 11.64 1.86
C LYS A 93 3.50 10.25 1.43
N PRO A 94 2.77 9.22 1.86
CA PRO A 94 3.14 7.86 1.48
C PRO A 94 2.74 7.52 0.05
N TYR A 95 3.53 6.68 -0.59
CA TYR A 95 3.20 6.11 -1.87
C TYR A 95 3.82 4.73 -1.95
N VAL A 96 3.37 3.92 -2.89
CA VAL A 96 3.87 2.56 -3.00
C VAL A 96 4.52 2.32 -4.34
N ARG A 97 5.51 1.42 -4.34
CA ARG A 97 6.12 0.89 -5.53
C ARG A 97 5.96 -0.61 -5.46
N LEU A 98 5.57 -1.21 -6.56
CA LEU A 98 5.29 -2.63 -6.59
C LEU A 98 6.33 -3.39 -7.38
N TYR A 99 6.64 -4.59 -6.92
CA TYR A 99 7.61 -5.46 -7.57
C TYR A 99 7.08 -6.88 -7.59
N GLY A 100 7.68 -7.71 -8.37
CA GLY A 100 7.42 -9.15 -8.34
C GLY A 100 5.95 -9.52 -8.47
N GLY A 101 5.53 -10.41 -7.61
CA GLY A 101 4.15 -10.90 -7.65
C GLY A 101 3.11 -9.83 -7.37
N ALA A 102 3.46 -8.82 -6.58
CA ALA A 102 2.53 -7.73 -6.32
C ALA A 102 2.29 -6.92 -7.59
N LEU A 103 3.34 -6.66 -8.37
CA LEU A 103 3.21 -5.95 -9.61
C LEU A 103 2.39 -6.77 -10.60
N GLU A 104 2.63 -8.08 -10.64
CA GLU A 104 1.87 -8.95 -11.53
C GLU A 104 0.39 -8.91 -11.19
N GLN A 105 0.06 -8.93 -9.90
CA GLN A 105 -1.33 -8.91 -9.49
C GLN A 105 -1.98 -7.58 -9.85
N PHE A 106 -1.26 -6.49 -9.67
CA PHE A 106 -1.72 -5.16 -10.03
C PHE A 106 -2.08 -5.11 -11.52
N GLU A 107 -1.20 -5.62 -12.36
CA GLU A 107 -1.42 -5.63 -13.79
C GLU A 107 -2.55 -6.57 -14.20
N LYS A 108 -2.60 -7.72 -13.58
CA LYS A 108 -3.62 -8.69 -13.90
C LYS A 108 -5.00 -8.17 -13.56
N MET A 109 -5.16 -7.38 -12.54
CA MET A 109 -6.43 -6.82 -12.17
C MET A 109 -6.79 -5.57 -12.96
N GLY A 110 -5.92 -5.13 -13.85
CA GLY A 110 -6.18 -3.93 -14.65
C GLY A 110 -6.11 -2.66 -13.85
N MET A 111 -5.29 -2.65 -12.80
CA MET A 111 -5.12 -1.46 -12.00
C MET A 111 -4.18 -0.47 -12.66
N GLU A 112 -4.38 0.80 -12.37
CA GLU A 112 -3.54 1.86 -12.88
C GLU A 112 -2.93 2.67 -11.76
N GLN A 113 -3.58 2.73 -10.61
CA GLN A 113 -3.06 3.46 -9.47
C GLN A 113 -3.49 2.85 -8.17
N ILE A 114 -2.66 2.98 -7.15
CA ILE A 114 -3.03 2.66 -5.79
C ILE A 114 -2.75 3.91 -4.96
N HIS A 115 -3.78 4.38 -4.28
CA HIS A 115 -3.68 5.55 -3.40
C HIS A 115 -3.65 5.06 -1.97
N VAL A 116 -2.77 5.60 -1.15
CA VAL A 116 -2.64 5.15 0.23
C VAL A 116 -2.59 6.33 1.19
N SER A 117 -3.00 6.09 2.40
CA SER A 117 -2.97 7.09 3.46
C SER A 117 -2.64 6.41 4.77
N ILE A 118 -1.96 7.09 5.65
CA ILE A 118 -1.56 6.56 6.95
C ILE A 118 -1.98 7.54 8.03
N SER A 119 -2.53 7.01 9.12
CA SER A 119 -2.82 7.81 10.31
C SER A 119 -2.22 7.10 11.50
N ASN A 120 -1.55 7.86 12.36
CA ASN A 120 -0.94 7.31 13.56
C ASN A 120 -1.45 8.02 14.79
N THR A 121 -1.62 7.28 15.88
CA THR A 121 -1.84 7.88 17.16
C THR A 121 -0.85 7.23 18.10
N ASN A 122 -1.02 7.46 19.41
CA ASN A 122 -0.15 6.99 20.40
C ASN A 122 -0.10 5.50 20.39
N GLY A 123 -0.28 4.63 19.97
CA GLY A 123 -0.10 3.20 20.04
C GLY A 123 -0.52 2.47 18.79
N LEU A 124 -1.09 3.20 17.84
CA LEU A 124 -1.64 2.54 16.66
C LEU A 124 -1.26 3.25 15.38
N ALA A 125 -1.01 2.48 14.34
CA ALA A 125 -0.85 3.00 12.99
C ALA A 125 -1.95 2.38 12.14
N MET A 126 -2.59 3.18 11.31
CA MET A 126 -3.68 2.72 10.49
C MET A 126 -3.40 3.13 9.06
N ALA A 127 -3.75 2.28 8.12
CA ALA A 127 -3.60 2.62 6.71
C ALA A 127 -4.87 2.33 5.94
N PHE A 128 -5.06 3.07 4.87
CA PHE A 128 -6.18 2.88 3.98
C PHE A 128 -5.61 2.89 2.56
N ALA A 129 -6.07 1.99 1.72
CA ALA A 129 -5.59 1.89 0.35
C ALA A 129 -6.76 1.76 -0.60
N VAL A 130 -6.65 2.39 -1.76
CA VAL A 130 -7.67 2.32 -2.79
C VAL A 130 -6.97 2.03 -4.11
N GLY A 131 -7.38 0.97 -4.79
CA GLY A 131 -6.85 0.65 -6.10
C GLY A 131 -7.86 1.01 -7.16
N GLU A 132 -7.43 1.64 -8.23
CA GLU A 132 -8.32 2.00 -9.30
C GLU A 132 -7.71 1.71 -10.65
N GLY A 133 -8.53 1.53 -11.64
CA GLY A 133 -8.10 1.23 -12.99
C GLY A 133 -9.29 0.85 -13.84
N LYS A 134 -9.02 0.31 -15.01
CA LYS A 134 -10.08 -0.10 -15.89
C LYS A 134 -10.58 -1.48 -15.62
N GLY A 135 -9.85 -2.25 -14.84
CA GLY A 135 -10.21 -3.63 -14.55
C GLY A 135 -9.69 -4.60 -15.59
N SER A 136 -9.91 -5.87 -15.30
CA SER A 136 -9.41 -6.92 -16.16
C SER A 136 -10.11 -6.87 -17.49
N GLN A 137 -9.37 -7.13 -18.55
CA GLN A 137 -9.93 -7.14 -19.87
C GLN A 137 -10.19 -8.55 -20.35
N GLU A 138 -10.26 -9.52 -19.49
CA GLU A 138 -10.46 -10.82 -19.87
C GLU A 138 -11.75 -11.09 -20.47
N LYS A 139 -11.88 -11.88 -21.45
CA LYS A 139 -13.12 -12.13 -22.08
C LYS A 139 -13.62 -13.44 -21.79
#